data_df6e2140b6202821df3c41733011c641
#
_entry.id   df6e2140b6202821df3c41733011c641
#
_cell.length_a   1.000
_cell.length_b   1.000
_cell.length_c   1.000
_cell.angle_alpha   90.00
_cell.angle_beta   90.00
_cell.angle_gamma   90.00
#
_symmetry.space_group_name_H-M   'P 1'
#
loop_
_entity.id
_entity.type
_entity.pdbx_description
1 polymer ?
#
loop_
_entity_poly.entity_id
_entity_poly.type
_entity_poly.pdbx_seq_one_letter_code
_entity_poly.pdbx_strand_id
1 'polypeptide(L)'
;HYKIVHRGAKWNAQQYHLSGGIIFPILPKWNAQLSVKYNLIEKFRYEYDPRANIKSPEIGFNFSTSYKIDKHNFSLGINWEQFKDYTKIEFSDIHSHIPRNIEKYERWLLGYGSIQNVIQNSTRSTENTLNLNAGYQLINKKHQLFAWFSHSSKKMNNYRSADLGADEILANYSTKELSGRISFLQNLSQEKKFLLTLVTNQFSRENFLEVQKGKNYIAKSNDYKA
;
A
#
# COMPACT_ATOMS: atom_id res chain seq x y z
N HIS A 1 9.13 -6.32 -0.84
CA HIS A 1 9.90 -6.93 -1.95
C HIS A 1 11.38 -6.67 -1.71
N TYR A 2 12.15 -7.74 -1.38
CA TYR A 2 13.60 -7.64 -1.25
C TYR A 2 14.21 -7.81 -2.64
N LYS A 3 14.77 -6.74 -3.18
CA LYS A 3 15.59 -6.80 -4.39
C LYS A 3 16.97 -7.27 -3.97
N ILE A 4 17.18 -8.58 -3.97
CA ILE A 4 18.45 -9.18 -3.55
C ILE A 4 19.49 -8.97 -4.64
N VAL A 5 20.61 -8.46 -4.25
CA VAL A 5 21.79 -8.31 -5.11
C VAL A 5 22.88 -9.22 -4.58
N HIS A 6 23.37 -10.13 -5.41
CA HIS A 6 24.35 -11.17 -5.05
C HIS A 6 25.70 -10.65 -4.52
N ARG A 7 25.99 -9.38 -4.72
CA ARG A 7 27.21 -8.74 -4.18
C ARG A 7 26.82 -7.55 -3.34
N GLY A 8 27.50 -7.35 -2.22
CA GLY A 8 27.37 -6.17 -1.40
C GLY A 8 27.46 -4.91 -2.27
N ALA A 9 26.60 -3.93 -2.01
CA ALA A 9 26.53 -2.74 -2.83
C ALA A 9 26.29 -1.52 -1.96
N LYS A 10 26.87 -0.42 -2.34
CA LYS A 10 26.52 0.87 -1.79
C LYS A 10 25.28 1.38 -2.50
N TRP A 11 24.31 1.74 -1.70
CA TRP A 11 23.06 2.34 -2.15
C TRP A 11 23.02 3.79 -1.69
N ASN A 12 22.71 4.69 -2.60
CA ASN A 12 22.24 6.02 -2.24
C ASN A 12 20.73 5.99 -2.16
N ALA A 13 20.19 6.52 -1.07
CA ALA A 13 18.76 6.63 -0.86
C ALA A 13 18.42 8.06 -0.46
N GLN A 14 17.39 8.61 -1.11
CA GLN A 14 16.79 9.89 -0.79
C GLN A 14 15.30 9.67 -0.55
N GLN A 15 14.78 10.33 0.46
CA GLN A 15 13.36 10.29 0.76
C GLN A 15 12.85 11.71 0.99
N TYR A 16 11.77 12.03 0.31
CA TYR A 16 11.07 13.29 0.44
C TYR A 16 9.66 12.99 0.96
N HIS A 17 9.25 13.74 1.98
CA HIS A 17 7.93 13.66 2.54
C HIS A 17 7.32 15.05 2.62
N LEU A 18 6.15 15.21 2.04
CA LEU A 18 5.34 16.41 2.13
C LEU A 18 3.93 16.02 2.55
N SER A 19 3.40 16.67 3.58
CA SER A 19 2.03 16.48 3.99
C SER A 19 1.43 17.79 4.49
N GLY A 20 0.13 17.93 4.28
CA GLY A 20 -0.61 19.09 4.73
C GLY A 20 -2.09 18.78 4.80
N GLY A 21 -2.82 19.58 5.57
CA GLY A 21 -4.25 19.41 5.69
C GLY A 21 -4.91 20.58 6.37
N ILE A 22 -6.23 20.62 6.25
CA ILE A 22 -7.08 21.62 6.90
C ILE A 22 -8.21 20.90 7.64
N ILE A 23 -8.58 21.47 8.76
CA ILE A 23 -9.77 21.10 9.53
C ILE A 23 -10.68 22.32 9.54
N PHE A 24 -11.93 22.14 9.18
CA PHE A 24 -12.88 23.23 9.12
C PHE A 24 -14.24 22.81 9.71
N PRO A 25 -14.90 23.67 10.47
CA PRO A 25 -16.26 23.43 10.93
C PRO A 25 -17.23 23.64 9.74
N ILE A 26 -18.11 22.67 9.50
CA ILE A 26 -19.22 22.82 8.58
C ILE A 26 -20.40 23.47 9.33
N LEU A 27 -20.66 22.99 10.55
CA LEU A 27 -21.66 23.48 11.49
C LEU A 27 -21.07 23.40 12.92
N PRO A 28 -21.67 24.01 13.95
CA PRO A 28 -21.15 24.03 15.32
C PRO A 28 -20.80 22.66 15.92
N LYS A 29 -21.39 21.58 15.41
CA LYS A 29 -21.18 20.22 15.90
C LYS A 29 -20.61 19.29 14.81
N TRP A 30 -20.32 19.83 13.64
CA TRP A 30 -19.90 19.08 12.47
C TRP A 30 -18.58 19.61 11.92
N ASN A 31 -17.56 18.83 11.97
CA ASN A 31 -16.24 19.14 11.44
C ASN A 31 -15.90 18.27 10.25
N ALA A 32 -15.19 18.83 9.31
CA ALA A 32 -14.56 18.06 8.23
C ALA A 32 -13.05 18.33 8.23
N GLN A 33 -12.32 17.35 7.74
CA GLN A 33 -10.89 17.40 7.54
C GLN A 33 -10.56 16.92 6.14
N LEU A 34 -9.68 17.65 5.49
CA LEU A 34 -9.05 17.26 4.22
C LEU A 34 -7.55 17.27 4.43
N SER A 35 -6.88 16.21 3.99
CA SER A 35 -5.41 16.16 3.99
C SER A 35 -4.86 15.49 2.75
N VAL A 36 -3.65 15.87 2.40
CA VAL A 36 -2.89 15.32 1.29
C VAL A 36 -1.50 14.93 1.79
N LYS A 37 -0.98 13.83 1.27
CA LYS A 37 0.41 13.40 1.48
C LYS A 37 1.06 13.09 0.15
N TYR A 38 2.35 13.37 0.08
CA TYR A 38 3.22 12.97 -1.01
C TYR A 38 4.52 12.42 -0.44
N ASN A 39 4.90 11.22 -0.85
CA ASN A 39 6.17 10.60 -0.53
C ASN A 39 6.90 10.26 -1.82
N LEU A 40 8.20 10.52 -1.85
CA LEU A 40 9.06 10.06 -2.94
C LEU A 40 10.27 9.37 -2.32
N ILE A 41 10.49 8.14 -2.70
CA ILE A 41 11.68 7.39 -2.34
C ILE A 41 12.46 7.13 -3.62
N GLU A 42 13.70 7.59 -3.65
CA GLU A 42 14.64 7.32 -4.73
C GLU A 42 15.81 6.52 -4.17
N LYS A 43 16.15 5.40 -4.82
CA LYS A 43 17.29 4.56 -4.46
C LYS A 43 18.03 4.20 -5.72
N PHE A 44 19.33 4.40 -5.72
CA PHE A 44 20.16 3.96 -6.82
C PHE A 44 21.45 3.31 -6.32
N ARG A 45 21.85 2.31 -7.08
CA ARG A 45 23.10 1.60 -6.89
C ARG A 45 24.08 2.09 -7.95
N TYR A 46 25.27 2.54 -7.55
CA TYR A 46 26.26 3.06 -8.50
C TYR A 46 27.56 2.25 -8.57
N GLU A 47 27.79 1.36 -7.63
CA GLU A 47 28.91 0.45 -7.68
C GLU A 47 28.43 -0.94 -8.12
N TYR A 48 29.14 -1.53 -9.08
CA TYR A 48 28.92 -2.86 -9.66
C TYR A 48 27.58 -3.03 -10.40
N ASP A 49 27.69 -3.58 -11.59
CA ASP A 49 26.53 -3.96 -12.38
C ASP A 49 25.85 -5.25 -11.84
N PRO A 50 24.54 -5.39 -11.97
CA PRO A 50 23.57 -4.45 -12.54
C PRO A 50 23.26 -3.27 -11.60
N ARG A 51 23.08 -2.06 -12.18
CA ARG A 51 22.76 -0.84 -11.44
C ARG A 51 21.25 -0.66 -11.41
N ALA A 52 20.68 -0.87 -10.23
CA ALA A 52 19.25 -0.64 -10.05
C ALA A 52 18.99 0.83 -9.69
N ASN A 53 18.10 1.45 -10.43
CA ASN A 53 17.52 2.76 -10.16
C ASN A 53 16.05 2.58 -9.84
N ILE A 54 15.64 2.97 -8.64
CA ILE A 54 14.29 2.76 -8.11
C ILE A 54 13.72 4.13 -7.72
N LYS A 55 12.54 4.43 -8.26
CA LYS A 55 11.76 5.61 -7.90
C LYS A 55 10.38 5.18 -7.47
N SER A 56 10.01 5.54 -6.24
CA SER A 56 8.74 5.11 -5.66
C SER A 56 7.95 6.32 -5.14
N PRO A 57 7.23 7.05 -6.02
CA PRO A 57 6.29 8.07 -5.62
C PRO A 57 5.01 7.47 -5.04
N GLU A 58 4.50 8.11 -4.00
CA GLU A 58 3.22 7.84 -3.39
C GLU A 58 2.46 9.15 -3.20
N ILE A 59 1.20 9.18 -3.57
CA ILE A 59 0.28 10.28 -3.30
C ILE A 59 -0.94 9.74 -2.57
N GLY A 60 -1.42 10.48 -1.58
CA GLY A 60 -2.60 10.13 -0.81
C GLY A 60 -3.49 11.34 -0.52
N PHE A 61 -4.79 11.10 -0.55
CA PHE A 61 -5.83 12.05 -0.17
C PHE A 61 -6.69 11.42 0.92
N ASN A 62 -6.92 12.18 1.98
CA ASN A 62 -7.80 11.76 3.05
C ASN A 62 -8.86 12.85 3.24
N PHE A 63 -10.11 12.41 3.23
CA PHE A 63 -11.24 13.22 3.67
C PHE A 63 -11.93 12.50 4.82
N SER A 64 -12.18 13.22 5.90
CA SER A 64 -12.95 12.70 7.03
C SER A 64 -13.90 13.74 7.57
N THR A 65 -14.99 13.28 8.15
CA THR A 65 -15.97 14.14 8.79
C THR A 65 -16.39 13.54 10.12
N SER A 66 -16.69 14.39 11.10
CA SER A 66 -17.17 14.00 12.40
C SER A 66 -18.33 14.88 12.84
N TYR A 67 -19.34 14.25 13.42
CA TYR A 67 -20.52 14.90 13.93
C TYR A 67 -20.74 14.53 15.38
N LYS A 68 -20.81 15.53 16.26
CA LYS A 68 -20.94 15.36 17.71
C LYS A 68 -22.32 15.81 18.18
N ILE A 69 -23.03 14.89 18.86
CA ILE A 69 -24.30 15.17 19.54
C ILE A 69 -24.14 14.76 21.01
N ASP A 70 -24.12 15.70 21.91
CA ASP A 70 -23.95 15.49 23.35
C ASP A 70 -22.73 14.60 23.65
N LYS A 71 -22.99 13.35 24.03
CA LYS A 71 -21.99 12.34 24.39
C LYS A 71 -21.59 11.44 23.23
N HIS A 72 -22.26 11.58 22.09
CA HIS A 72 -22.08 10.75 20.91
C HIS A 72 -21.22 11.47 19.89
N ASN A 73 -20.26 10.75 19.31
CA ASN A 73 -19.45 11.24 18.21
C ASN A 73 -19.46 10.20 17.09
N PHE A 74 -19.86 10.61 15.90
CA PHE A 74 -19.90 9.80 14.69
C PHE A 74 -18.81 10.30 13.76
N SER A 75 -18.09 9.42 13.12
CA SER A 75 -17.06 9.77 12.15
C SER A 75 -17.17 8.90 10.90
N LEU A 76 -16.92 9.51 9.76
CA LEU A 76 -16.80 8.86 8.47
C LEU A 76 -15.53 9.35 7.80
N GLY A 77 -14.84 8.46 7.10
CA GLY A 77 -13.62 8.82 6.40
C GLY A 77 -13.45 8.01 5.12
N ILE A 78 -12.83 8.65 4.14
CA ILE A 78 -12.37 8.05 2.92
C ILE A 78 -10.90 8.41 2.74
N ASN A 79 -10.07 7.42 2.48
CA ASN A 79 -8.66 7.60 2.18
C ASN A 79 -8.37 6.89 0.86
N TRP A 80 -7.80 7.63 -0.09
CA TRP A 80 -7.31 7.10 -1.34
C TRP A 80 -5.81 7.30 -1.44
N GLU A 81 -5.09 6.26 -1.83
CA GLU A 81 -3.66 6.28 -2.00
C GLU A 81 -3.26 5.63 -3.32
N GLN A 82 -2.33 6.25 -4.02
CA GLN A 82 -1.67 5.66 -5.17
C GLN A 82 -0.18 5.59 -4.90
N PHE A 83 0.35 4.39 -4.94
CA PHE A 83 1.79 4.11 -4.89
C PHE A 83 2.23 3.61 -6.25
N LYS A 84 3.36 4.10 -6.73
CA LYS A 84 4.03 3.63 -7.94
C LYS A 84 5.45 3.22 -7.59
N ASP A 85 5.95 2.19 -8.23
CA ASP A 85 7.34 1.77 -8.12
C ASP A 85 7.89 1.59 -9.53
N TYR A 86 8.87 2.41 -9.87
CA TYR A 86 9.61 2.32 -11.12
C TYR A 86 10.98 1.75 -10.80
N THR A 87 11.31 0.64 -11.43
CA THR A 87 12.64 0.04 -11.32
C THR A 87 13.24 -0.08 -12.70
N LYS A 88 14.39 0.55 -12.90
CA LYS A 88 15.22 0.43 -14.09
C LYS A 88 16.52 -0.23 -13.70
N ILE A 89 16.95 -1.22 -14.48
CA ILE A 89 18.25 -1.86 -14.32
C ILE A 89 19.15 -1.41 -15.46
N GLU A 90 20.27 -0.82 -15.12
CA GLU A 90 21.25 -0.29 -16.05
C GLU A 90 22.57 -1.05 -15.91
N PHE A 91 23.31 -1.15 -17.01
CA PHE A 91 24.67 -1.67 -17.06
C PHE A 91 25.60 -0.56 -17.53
N SER A 92 26.78 -0.47 -16.93
CA SER A 92 27.76 0.58 -17.28
C SER A 92 28.32 0.42 -18.68
N ASP A 93 28.36 -0.81 -19.19
CA ASP A 93 28.81 -1.12 -20.53
C ASP A 93 27.85 -2.09 -21.20
N ILE A 94 27.09 -1.57 -22.16
CA ILE A 94 26.09 -2.32 -22.91
C ILE A 94 26.74 -3.41 -23.80
N HIS A 95 28.01 -3.23 -24.14
CA HIS A 95 28.68 -4.09 -25.13
C HIS A 95 29.57 -5.14 -24.51
N SER A 96 30.05 -4.95 -23.29
CA SER A 96 31.11 -5.80 -22.78
C SER A 96 30.62 -7.01 -21.98
N HIS A 97 29.50 -6.95 -21.27
CA HIS A 97 29.15 -8.04 -20.36
C HIS A 97 27.64 -8.07 -20.06
N ILE A 98 26.85 -8.49 -21.03
CA ILE A 98 25.50 -9.00 -20.71
C ILE A 98 25.73 -10.27 -19.90
N PRO A 99 25.48 -10.28 -18.57
CA PRO A 99 25.71 -11.48 -17.78
C PRO A 99 24.80 -12.58 -18.34
N ARG A 100 25.36 -13.76 -18.62
CA ARG A 100 24.61 -14.96 -19.06
C ARG A 100 23.48 -15.36 -18.10
N ASN A 101 23.30 -14.65 -17.00
CA ASN A 101 22.34 -14.89 -15.91
C ASN A 101 21.41 -13.71 -15.67
N ILE A 102 21.15 -12.83 -16.64
CA ILE A 102 20.16 -11.75 -16.55
C ILE A 102 18.79 -12.30 -16.08
N GLU A 103 18.41 -13.49 -16.56
CA GLU A 103 17.20 -14.21 -16.16
C GLU A 103 17.05 -14.37 -14.65
N LYS A 104 18.15 -14.55 -13.91
CA LYS A 104 18.09 -14.64 -12.45
C LYS A 104 17.70 -13.32 -11.81
N TYR A 105 18.15 -12.20 -12.35
CA TYR A 105 17.81 -10.88 -11.82
C TYR A 105 16.36 -10.50 -12.12
N GLU A 106 15.83 -10.89 -13.28
CA GLU A 106 14.41 -10.69 -13.61
C GLU A 106 13.48 -11.51 -12.73
N ARG A 107 13.77 -12.79 -12.52
CA ARG A 107 12.97 -13.65 -11.64
C ARG A 107 12.84 -13.08 -10.23
N TRP A 108 13.90 -12.48 -9.72
CA TRP A 108 13.93 -11.91 -8.39
C TRP A 108 13.16 -10.60 -8.27
N LEU A 109 13.04 -9.85 -9.37
CA LEU A 109 12.27 -8.61 -9.39
C LEU A 109 10.77 -8.83 -9.43
N LEU A 110 10.30 -9.89 -10.06
CA LEU A 110 8.90 -10.11 -10.37
C LEU A 110 8.22 -11.18 -9.50
N GLY A 111 8.99 -11.99 -8.78
CA GLY A 111 8.47 -13.06 -7.91
C GLY A 111 7.93 -14.28 -8.66
N TYR A 112 7.21 -14.06 -9.76
CA TYR A 112 6.70 -15.06 -10.67
C TYR A 112 6.72 -14.46 -12.08
N GLY A 113 7.69 -14.74 -12.86
CA GLY A 113 7.78 -14.15 -14.18
C GLY A 113 7.99 -15.18 -15.27
N SER A 114 7.35 -15.02 -16.41
CA SER A 114 7.81 -15.66 -17.62
C SER A 114 9.15 -15.03 -18.01
N ILE A 115 10.09 -15.87 -18.36
CA ILE A 115 11.42 -15.48 -18.78
C ILE A 115 11.33 -15.15 -20.25
N GLN A 116 11.51 -13.91 -20.62
CA GLN A 116 11.83 -13.53 -21.99
C GLN A 116 13.09 -12.68 -21.98
N ASN A 117 13.97 -12.95 -22.94
CA ASN A 117 15.24 -12.28 -23.13
C ASN A 117 15.03 -10.79 -23.33
N VAL A 118 15.36 -9.97 -22.33
CA VAL A 118 15.32 -8.52 -22.44
C VAL A 118 16.59 -7.92 -21.90
N ILE A 119 17.22 -7.18 -22.75
CA ILE A 119 18.54 -6.55 -22.50
C ILE A 119 18.42 -5.30 -21.63
N GLN A 120 17.26 -4.64 -21.65
CA GLN A 120 16.97 -3.48 -20.81
C GLN A 120 15.66 -3.69 -20.10
N ASN A 121 15.71 -3.82 -18.77
CA ASN A 121 14.55 -4.14 -17.98
C ASN A 121 14.13 -2.97 -17.11
N SER A 122 13.02 -2.36 -17.48
CA SER A 122 12.27 -1.51 -16.59
C SER A 122 10.98 -2.20 -16.18
N THR A 123 10.69 -2.14 -14.90
CA THR A 123 9.42 -2.61 -14.35
C THR A 123 8.69 -1.47 -13.67
N ARG A 124 7.39 -1.47 -13.79
CA ARG A 124 6.52 -0.53 -13.11
C ARG A 124 5.47 -1.30 -12.33
N SER A 125 5.33 -0.96 -11.07
CA SER A 125 4.20 -1.40 -10.25
C SER A 125 3.33 -0.19 -9.94
N THR A 126 2.02 -0.35 -10.06
CA THR A 126 1.06 0.67 -9.64
C THR A 126 0.08 0.04 -8.67
N GLU A 127 0.00 0.58 -7.48
CA GLU A 127 -0.91 0.16 -6.42
C GLU A 127 -1.89 1.30 -6.12
N ASN A 128 -3.17 1.00 -6.15
CA ASN A 128 -4.23 1.91 -5.73
C ASN A 128 -4.94 1.30 -4.53
N THR A 129 -5.05 2.08 -3.47
CA THR A 129 -5.73 1.69 -2.22
C THR A 129 -6.86 2.66 -1.95
N LEU A 130 -8.04 2.12 -1.67
CA LEU A 130 -9.21 2.87 -1.20
C LEU A 130 -9.61 2.32 0.15
N ASN A 131 -9.64 3.18 1.18
CA ASN A 131 -10.10 2.83 2.52
C ASN A 131 -11.34 3.66 2.86
N LEU A 132 -12.37 2.98 3.33
CA LEU A 132 -13.59 3.57 3.88
C LEU A 132 -13.63 3.26 5.37
N ASN A 133 -13.83 4.27 6.19
CA ASN A 133 -13.82 4.14 7.63
C ASN A 133 -15.10 4.72 8.23
N ALA A 134 -15.66 4.04 9.22
CA ALA A 134 -16.76 4.53 10.02
C ALA A 134 -16.41 4.35 11.50
N GLY A 135 -16.68 5.36 12.30
CA GLY A 135 -16.42 5.33 13.73
C GLY A 135 -17.60 5.86 14.52
N TYR A 136 -17.80 5.29 15.67
CA TYR A 136 -18.75 5.74 16.67
C TYR A 136 -18.08 5.75 18.04
N GLN A 137 -18.32 6.82 18.81
CA GLN A 137 -17.81 6.96 20.15
C GLN A 137 -18.90 7.53 21.06
N LEU A 138 -19.14 6.83 22.17
CA LEU A 138 -19.95 7.31 23.29
C LEU A 138 -19.01 7.61 24.46
N ILE A 139 -19.02 8.85 24.94
CA ILE A 139 -18.23 9.25 26.10
C ILE A 139 -19.17 9.69 27.22
N ASN A 140 -19.18 8.90 28.30
CA ASN A 140 -19.84 9.24 29.53
C ASN A 140 -18.84 9.09 30.70
N LYS A 141 -19.11 9.74 31.85
CA LYS A 141 -18.25 9.66 33.05
C LYS A 141 -18.01 8.23 33.52
N LYS A 142 -19.01 7.37 33.42
CA LYS A 142 -18.94 5.97 33.90
C LYS A 142 -18.60 4.97 32.77
N HIS A 143 -19.02 5.25 31.56
CA HIS A 143 -18.89 4.31 30.45
C HIS A 143 -18.39 5.00 29.20
N GLN A 144 -17.54 4.32 28.46
CA GLN A 144 -17.11 4.73 27.13
C GLN A 144 -17.27 3.54 26.19
N LEU A 145 -17.88 3.79 25.05
CA LEU A 145 -17.98 2.83 23.96
C LEU A 145 -17.31 3.41 22.74
N PHE A 146 -16.46 2.64 22.13
CA PHE A 146 -15.82 2.95 20.86
C PHE A 146 -16.10 1.81 19.90
N ALA A 147 -16.64 2.12 18.74
CA ALA A 147 -16.80 1.18 17.63
C ALA A 147 -16.15 1.78 16.40
N TRP A 148 -15.35 0.98 15.71
CA TRP A 148 -14.69 1.36 14.50
C TRP A 148 -14.82 0.25 13.48
N PHE A 149 -15.04 0.64 12.23
CA PHE A 149 -15.20 -0.24 11.10
C PHE A 149 -14.40 0.32 9.92
N SER A 150 -13.73 -0.56 9.19
CA SER A 150 -12.95 -0.20 8.01
C SER A 150 -13.12 -1.22 6.91
N HIS A 151 -13.28 -0.73 5.69
CA HIS A 151 -13.18 -1.51 4.47
C HIS A 151 -12.03 -0.97 3.63
N SER A 152 -11.07 -1.83 3.30
CA SER A 152 -9.93 -1.53 2.44
C SER A 152 -10.02 -2.34 1.14
N SER A 153 -9.83 -1.66 0.02
CA SER A 153 -9.70 -2.29 -1.29
C SER A 153 -8.39 -1.83 -1.93
N LYS A 154 -7.53 -2.78 -2.24
CA LYS A 154 -6.22 -2.57 -2.82
C LYS A 154 -6.12 -3.30 -4.14
N LYS A 155 -5.66 -2.62 -5.19
CA LYS A 155 -5.36 -3.21 -6.50
C LYS A 155 -3.94 -2.86 -6.89
N MET A 156 -3.17 -3.85 -7.31
CA MET A 156 -1.82 -3.66 -7.80
C MET A 156 -1.68 -4.30 -9.18
N ASN A 157 -1.06 -3.56 -10.08
CA ASN A 157 -0.68 -4.04 -11.41
C ASN A 157 0.83 -3.91 -11.55
N ASN A 158 1.45 -4.98 -12.01
CA ASN A 158 2.87 -5.01 -12.34
C ASN A 158 3.01 -5.03 -13.85
N TYR A 159 3.82 -4.12 -14.36
CA TYR A 159 4.07 -3.96 -15.78
C TYR A 159 5.55 -4.14 -16.07
N ARG A 160 5.83 -4.66 -17.24
CA ARG A 160 7.11 -4.56 -17.89
C ARG A 160 7.00 -3.46 -18.93
N SER A 161 7.94 -2.53 -18.93
CA SER A 161 8.04 -1.56 -20.00
C SER A 161 8.90 -2.16 -21.10
N ALA A 162 8.32 -2.35 -22.27
CA ALA A 162 9.08 -2.67 -23.47
C ALA A 162 9.65 -1.38 -24.07
N ASP A 163 10.85 -1.44 -24.63
CA ASP A 163 11.50 -0.28 -25.28
C ASP A 163 10.71 0.32 -26.45
N LEU A 164 9.65 -0.34 -26.88
CA LEU A 164 8.77 0.06 -27.99
C LEU A 164 7.45 0.70 -27.53
N GLY A 165 7.34 1.11 -26.28
CA GLY A 165 6.21 1.94 -25.81
C GLY A 165 4.92 1.19 -25.42
N ALA A 166 4.87 -0.12 -25.51
CA ALA A 166 3.75 -0.91 -25.01
C ALA A 166 4.09 -1.53 -23.64
N ASP A 167 3.34 -1.16 -22.60
CA ASP A 167 3.43 -1.81 -21.30
C ASP A 167 2.79 -3.20 -21.35
N GLU A 168 3.53 -4.22 -20.98
CA GLU A 168 3.02 -5.57 -20.80
C GLU A 168 2.61 -5.79 -19.34
N ILE A 169 1.38 -6.22 -19.10
CA ILE A 169 0.92 -6.59 -17.75
C ILE A 169 1.49 -7.97 -17.41
N LEU A 170 2.34 -8.01 -16.40
CA LEU A 170 2.97 -9.26 -15.95
C LEU A 170 2.14 -9.97 -14.90
N ALA A 171 1.60 -9.23 -13.97
CA ALA A 171 0.79 -9.76 -12.89
C ALA A 171 -0.09 -8.66 -12.29
N ASN A 172 -1.23 -9.05 -11.79
CA ASN A 172 -2.04 -8.18 -10.97
C ASN A 172 -2.53 -8.92 -9.72
N TYR A 173 -2.79 -8.18 -8.67
CA TYR A 173 -3.50 -8.70 -7.52
C TYR A 173 -4.53 -7.71 -6.99
N SER A 174 -5.55 -8.26 -6.38
CA SER A 174 -6.60 -7.53 -5.70
C SER A 174 -6.72 -8.06 -4.27
N THR A 175 -6.80 -7.14 -3.32
CA THR A 175 -6.99 -7.46 -1.90
C THR A 175 -8.18 -6.67 -1.39
N LYS A 176 -9.04 -7.34 -0.64
CA LYS A 176 -10.13 -6.70 0.11
C LYS A 176 -9.99 -7.09 1.57
N GLU A 177 -10.10 -6.12 2.43
CA GLU A 177 -10.00 -6.29 3.87
C GLU A 177 -11.19 -5.60 4.53
N LEU A 178 -11.82 -6.30 5.46
CA LEU A 178 -12.89 -5.80 6.31
C LEU A 178 -12.44 -5.94 7.75
N SER A 179 -12.33 -4.84 8.47
CA SER A 179 -11.87 -4.81 9.85
C SER A 179 -12.90 -4.13 10.73
N GLY A 180 -13.10 -4.67 11.92
CA GLY A 180 -13.97 -4.09 12.93
C GLY A 180 -13.34 -4.16 14.31
N ARG A 181 -13.59 -3.14 15.12
CA ARG A 181 -13.19 -3.09 16.53
C ARG A 181 -14.29 -2.45 17.36
N ILE A 182 -14.68 -3.14 18.43
CA ILE A 182 -15.58 -2.61 19.45
C ILE A 182 -14.85 -2.65 20.77
N SER A 183 -14.77 -1.53 21.48
CA SER A 183 -14.14 -1.45 22.79
C SER A 183 -15.10 -0.78 23.76
N PHE A 184 -15.33 -1.43 24.90
CA PHE A 184 -16.15 -0.94 25.98
C PHE A 184 -15.28 -0.74 27.22
N LEU A 185 -15.27 0.47 27.75
CA LEU A 185 -14.56 0.83 28.98
C LEU A 185 -15.59 1.23 30.04
N GLN A 186 -15.51 0.59 31.19
CA GLN A 186 -16.31 0.93 32.36
C GLN A 186 -15.42 1.34 33.53
N ASN A 187 -15.65 2.52 34.11
CA ASN A 187 -15.04 2.93 35.35
C ASN A 187 -15.82 2.35 36.54
N LEU A 188 -15.23 1.38 37.22
CA LEU A 188 -15.85 0.72 38.38
C LEU A 188 -15.61 1.54 39.67
N SER A 189 -14.42 2.17 39.81
CA SER A 189 -14.06 3.09 40.86
C SER A 189 -12.99 4.08 40.33
N GLN A 190 -12.47 4.98 41.19
CA GLN A 190 -11.38 5.87 40.80
C GLN A 190 -10.12 5.11 40.36
N GLU A 191 -9.87 3.94 40.89
CA GLU A 191 -8.68 3.13 40.64
C GLU A 191 -8.95 1.90 39.77
N LYS A 192 -10.23 1.47 39.63
CA LYS A 192 -10.58 0.22 38.91
C LYS A 192 -11.32 0.53 37.61
N LYS A 193 -10.81 -0.02 36.52
CA LYS A 193 -11.41 0.07 35.19
C LYS A 193 -11.57 -1.32 34.59
N PHE A 194 -12.66 -1.54 33.91
CA PHE A 194 -12.90 -2.74 33.11
C PHE A 194 -12.87 -2.35 31.63
N LEU A 195 -12.06 -3.05 30.84
CA LEU A 195 -11.96 -2.89 29.39
C LEU A 195 -12.24 -4.21 28.69
N LEU A 196 -13.23 -4.19 27.82
CA LEU A 196 -13.52 -5.28 26.87
C LEU A 196 -13.26 -4.79 25.46
N THR A 197 -12.50 -5.54 24.68
CA THR A 197 -12.26 -5.24 23.28
C THR A 197 -12.51 -6.47 22.42
N LEU A 198 -13.32 -6.33 21.38
CA LEU A 198 -13.54 -7.29 20.32
C LEU A 198 -12.92 -6.74 19.03
N VAL A 199 -12.12 -7.55 18.37
CA VAL A 199 -11.51 -7.23 17.07
C VAL A 199 -11.85 -8.33 16.09
N THR A 200 -12.28 -7.96 14.91
CA THR A 200 -12.54 -8.90 13.81
C THR A 200 -11.84 -8.39 12.54
N ASN A 201 -11.29 -9.33 11.78
CA ASN A 201 -10.66 -9.04 10.51
C ASN A 201 -10.96 -10.14 9.49
N GLN A 202 -11.42 -9.76 8.33
CA GLN A 202 -11.66 -10.63 7.19
C GLN A 202 -10.81 -10.14 6.02
N PHE A 203 -10.06 -11.04 5.42
CA PHE A 203 -9.13 -10.75 4.35
C PHE A 203 -9.40 -11.66 3.14
N SER A 204 -9.42 -11.09 1.95
CA SER A 204 -9.53 -11.82 0.68
C SER A 204 -8.50 -11.30 -0.31
N ARG A 205 -7.78 -12.20 -0.96
CA ARG A 205 -6.78 -11.87 -1.99
C ARG A 205 -6.98 -12.72 -3.21
N GLU A 206 -6.91 -12.09 -4.37
CA GLU A 206 -6.91 -12.73 -5.69
C GLU A 206 -5.67 -12.28 -6.46
N ASN A 207 -4.92 -13.24 -6.99
CA ASN A 207 -3.73 -13.00 -7.78
C ASN A 207 -3.91 -13.59 -9.18
N PHE A 208 -3.51 -12.82 -10.19
CA PHE A 208 -3.56 -13.23 -11.59
C PHE A 208 -2.18 -13.03 -12.21
N LEU A 209 -1.73 -14.01 -12.96
CA LEU A 209 -0.57 -13.93 -13.84
C LEU A 209 -1.06 -13.87 -15.28
N GLU A 210 -0.58 -12.92 -16.05
CA GLU A 210 -0.81 -12.89 -17.48
C GLU A 210 0.32 -13.67 -18.17
N VAL A 211 -0.04 -14.81 -18.76
CA VAL A 211 0.89 -15.63 -19.55
C VAL A 211 0.45 -15.54 -20.99
N GLN A 212 1.28 -14.93 -21.85
CA GLN A 212 1.14 -14.86 -23.32
C GLN A 212 -0.29 -15.12 -23.86
N LYS A 213 -1.16 -14.11 -23.84
CA LYS A 213 -2.55 -14.14 -24.36
C LYS A 213 -3.66 -14.67 -23.45
N GLY A 214 -3.45 -14.86 -22.15
CA GLY A 214 -4.54 -15.26 -21.26
C GLY A 214 -4.25 -14.91 -19.81
N LYS A 215 -5.29 -14.56 -19.06
CA LYS A 215 -5.18 -14.39 -17.60
C LYS A 215 -5.30 -15.76 -16.97
N ASN A 216 -4.22 -16.26 -16.41
CA ASN A 216 -4.25 -17.49 -15.62
C ASN A 216 -4.40 -17.14 -14.14
N TYR A 217 -5.41 -17.71 -13.54
CA TYR A 217 -5.62 -17.63 -12.09
C TYR A 217 -4.54 -18.44 -11.37
N ILE A 218 -3.78 -17.80 -10.49
CA ILE A 218 -2.69 -18.46 -9.78
C ILE A 218 -3.07 -18.84 -8.36
N ALA A 219 -3.68 -17.92 -7.63
CA ALA A 219 -4.00 -18.14 -6.22
C ALA A 219 -5.15 -17.27 -5.75
N LYS A 220 -5.98 -17.85 -4.91
CA LYS A 220 -7.01 -17.15 -4.14
C LYS A 220 -6.89 -17.56 -2.69
N SER A 221 -6.85 -16.60 -1.79
CA SER A 221 -6.89 -16.85 -0.35
C SER A 221 -7.94 -15.98 0.33
N ASN A 222 -8.65 -16.58 1.27
CA ASN A 222 -9.57 -15.88 2.16
C ASN A 222 -9.17 -16.27 3.59
N ASP A 223 -8.80 -15.28 4.38
CA ASP A 223 -8.45 -15.46 5.77
C ASP A 223 -9.44 -14.71 6.64
N TYR A 224 -9.90 -15.37 7.69
CA TYR A 224 -10.79 -14.83 8.71
C TYR A 224 -10.07 -14.92 10.06
N LYS A 225 -9.93 -13.78 10.74
CA LYS A 225 -9.41 -13.71 12.10
C LYS A 225 -10.43 -12.99 12.97
N ALA A 226 -10.87 -13.62 14.03
CA ALA A 226 -11.72 -13.06 15.07
C ALA A 226 -10.95 -12.94 16.39
#